data_e9828843ecee609fe388b7d717c3fc9b
#
_entry.id   e9828843ecee609fe388b7d717c3fc9b
#
_cell.length_a   1.000
_cell.length_b   1.000
_cell.length_c   1.000
_cell.angle_alpha   90.00
_cell.angle_beta   90.00
_cell.angle_gamma   90.00
#
_symmetry.space_group_name_H-M   'P 1'
#
loop_
_entity.id
_entity.type
_entity.pdbx_description
1 polymer ?
#
loop_
_entity_poly.entity_id
_entity_poly.type
_entity_poly.pdbx_seq_one_letter_code
_entity_poly.pdbx_strand_id
1 'polypeptide(L)'
;LDSTNAIGTPLAEVITKIGYDHTAILGSDIRDIAAEKAGIIKEGTIVISEPQTTLAAEVLKKSASDKNAQISFVTDEEIEAISHRKIGLAGTYQIENAACALKTAKILLENKGMPDEQIEKITAEALKQTVWPGRMEVLADKPFLLVDGAHNSNGVMALKSSLEKLYPGEKFVFFMGVMADKDYPLMIDEILPLAKCFITVTPDSDRALDSKKLVEFIRNRGIEVKCLMHISDIFDMLSSTDKNIAFGSLYFI
;
A
#
# COMPACT_ATOMS: atom_id res chain seq x y z
N LEU A 1 -3.71 18.78 2.82
CA LEU A 1 -4.89 18.44 2.00
C LEU A 1 -4.46 17.55 0.84
N ASP A 2 -5.17 16.47 0.61
CA ASP A 2 -4.97 15.58 -0.54
C ASP A 2 -5.25 16.34 -1.85
N SER A 3 -4.46 16.09 -2.90
CA SER A 3 -4.64 16.74 -4.21
C SER A 3 -6.01 16.45 -4.83
N THR A 4 -6.59 15.29 -4.54
CA THR A 4 -7.93 14.89 -4.98
C THR A 4 -9.04 15.79 -4.41
N ASN A 5 -8.77 16.50 -3.32
CA ASN A 5 -9.70 17.45 -2.73
C ASN A 5 -10.03 18.64 -3.66
N ALA A 6 -9.24 18.87 -4.71
CA ALA A 6 -9.50 19.89 -5.74
C ALA A 6 -10.77 19.58 -6.59
N ILE A 7 -11.25 18.32 -6.60
CA ILE A 7 -12.46 17.92 -7.33
C ILE A 7 -13.68 18.45 -6.58
N GLY A 8 -14.45 19.32 -7.23
CA GLY A 8 -15.61 19.97 -6.61
C GLY A 8 -16.82 19.05 -6.46
N THR A 9 -17.13 18.25 -7.49
CA THR A 9 -18.32 17.37 -7.53
C THR A 9 -17.95 15.99 -8.05
N PRO A 10 -17.37 15.12 -7.21
CA PRO A 10 -17.04 13.76 -7.61
C PRO A 10 -18.31 12.90 -7.71
N LEU A 11 -18.25 11.83 -8.51
CA LEU A 11 -19.32 10.82 -8.57
C LEU A 11 -19.36 9.97 -7.29
N ALA A 12 -18.23 9.74 -6.69
CA ALA A 12 -18.03 9.09 -5.40
C ALA A 12 -16.66 9.46 -4.83
N GLU A 13 -16.53 9.43 -3.52
CA GLU A 13 -15.24 9.49 -2.83
C GLU A 13 -14.88 8.12 -2.29
N VAL A 14 -13.61 7.75 -2.47
CA VAL A 14 -13.09 6.48 -1.96
C VAL A 14 -11.99 6.75 -0.95
N ILE A 15 -12.15 6.19 0.25
CA ILE A 15 -11.17 6.30 1.33
C ILE A 15 -10.64 4.90 1.63
N THR A 16 -9.39 4.66 1.26
CA THR A 16 -8.69 3.42 1.59
C THR A 16 -8.30 3.38 3.07
N LYS A 17 -7.72 2.30 3.52
CA LYS A 17 -7.33 2.11 4.92
C LYS A 17 -6.44 3.25 5.42
N ILE A 18 -6.88 3.89 6.49
CA ILE A 18 -6.15 4.98 7.12
C ILE A 18 -5.16 4.38 8.11
N GLY A 19 -3.90 4.76 7.95
CA GLY A 19 -2.81 4.36 8.83
C GLY A 19 -1.89 5.53 9.15
N TYR A 20 -0.91 5.30 10.00
CA TYR A 20 0.07 6.31 10.37
C TYR A 20 1.04 6.58 9.22
N ASP A 21 0.91 7.73 8.58
CA ASP A 21 1.85 8.29 7.61
C ASP A 21 1.90 9.80 7.77
N HIS A 22 3.01 10.41 7.37
CA HIS A 22 3.22 11.86 7.52
C HIS A 22 3.00 12.39 8.95
N THR A 23 3.30 11.60 9.97
CA THR A 23 3.05 11.92 11.39
C THR A 23 3.75 13.21 11.84
N ALA A 24 4.87 13.58 11.21
CA ALA A 24 5.55 14.85 11.46
C ALA A 24 4.70 16.08 11.08
N ILE A 25 3.75 15.92 10.17
CA ILE A 25 2.87 17.01 9.67
C ILE A 25 1.47 16.87 10.21
N LEU A 26 0.92 15.64 10.22
CA LEU A 26 -0.47 15.37 10.54
C LEU A 26 -0.70 15.01 12.02
N GLY A 27 0.38 14.89 12.81
CA GLY A 27 0.28 14.46 14.20
C GLY A 27 0.27 12.93 14.34
N SER A 28 0.30 12.47 15.61
CA SER A 28 0.33 11.05 15.99
C SER A 28 -1.05 10.49 16.39
N ASP A 29 -2.11 11.29 16.29
CA ASP A 29 -3.48 10.81 16.55
C ASP A 29 -4.13 10.39 15.23
N ILE A 30 -4.60 9.15 15.17
CA ILE A 30 -5.28 8.59 13.99
C ILE A 30 -6.54 9.40 13.63
N ARG A 31 -7.15 10.10 14.59
CA ARG A 31 -8.32 10.95 14.37
C ARG A 31 -7.96 12.19 13.55
N ASP A 32 -6.78 12.76 13.76
CA ASP A 32 -6.31 13.93 13.00
C ASP A 32 -6.03 13.53 11.55
N ILE A 33 -5.37 12.38 11.36
CA ILE A 33 -5.12 11.83 10.02
C ILE A 33 -6.44 11.51 9.32
N ALA A 34 -7.41 10.92 10.03
CA ALA A 34 -8.73 10.62 9.49
C ALA A 34 -9.50 11.91 9.11
N ALA A 35 -9.40 12.97 9.92
CA ALA A 35 -10.03 14.26 9.63
C ALA A 35 -9.45 14.90 8.35
N GLU A 36 -8.12 14.84 8.15
CA GLU A 36 -7.49 15.32 6.91
C GLU A 36 -7.98 14.51 5.68
N LYS A 37 -8.07 13.19 5.80
CA LYS A 37 -8.60 12.34 4.72
C LYS A 37 -10.09 12.58 4.48
N ALA A 38 -10.87 12.80 5.52
CA ALA A 38 -12.28 13.18 5.41
C ALA A 38 -12.51 14.52 4.71
N GLY A 39 -11.47 15.35 4.58
CA GLY A 39 -11.53 16.61 3.83
C GLY A 39 -11.95 16.45 2.36
N ILE A 40 -11.81 15.28 1.76
CA ILE A 40 -12.28 15.01 0.39
C ILE A 40 -13.80 14.88 0.30
N ILE A 41 -14.51 14.55 1.39
CA ILE A 41 -15.96 14.35 1.39
C ILE A 41 -16.67 15.65 1.03
N LYS A 42 -17.57 15.60 0.06
CA LYS A 42 -18.37 16.75 -0.41
C LYS A 42 -19.82 16.63 0.00
N GLU A 43 -20.54 17.74 -0.10
CA GLU A 43 -21.96 17.82 0.24
C GLU A 43 -22.80 16.83 -0.60
N GLY A 44 -23.58 15.99 0.07
CA GLY A 44 -24.55 15.09 -0.57
C GLY A 44 -23.96 13.96 -1.42
N THR A 45 -22.66 13.69 -1.31
CA THR A 45 -21.98 12.68 -2.13
C THR A 45 -22.06 11.27 -1.57
N ILE A 46 -21.56 10.30 -2.35
CA ILE A 46 -21.42 8.89 -1.95
C ILE A 46 -19.98 8.65 -1.55
N VAL A 47 -19.78 8.17 -0.33
CA VAL A 47 -18.44 7.83 0.21
C VAL A 47 -18.36 6.33 0.42
N ILE A 48 -17.33 5.72 -0.14
CA ILE A 48 -16.99 4.31 0.09
C ILE A 48 -15.67 4.26 0.85
N SER A 49 -15.63 3.49 1.94
CA SER A 49 -14.42 3.34 2.73
C SER A 49 -14.06 1.86 2.91
N GLU A 50 -12.77 1.55 2.85
CA GLU A 50 -12.26 0.30 3.41
C GLU A 50 -12.57 0.20 4.90
N PRO A 51 -12.45 -0.99 5.51
CA PRO A 51 -12.56 -1.14 6.96
C PRO A 51 -11.52 -0.26 7.67
N GLN A 52 -11.96 0.46 8.68
CA GLN A 52 -11.15 1.41 9.45
C GLN A 52 -11.07 0.99 10.93
N THR A 53 -10.09 1.53 11.65
CA THR A 53 -10.14 1.49 13.12
C THR A 53 -11.39 2.23 13.61
N THR A 54 -11.89 1.86 14.79
CA THR A 54 -13.09 2.49 15.38
C THR A 54 -12.97 4.01 15.39
N LEU A 55 -11.82 4.55 15.84
CA LEU A 55 -11.60 5.99 15.94
C LEU A 55 -11.62 6.69 14.56
N ALA A 56 -10.99 6.10 13.55
CA ALA A 56 -11.01 6.64 12.20
C ALA A 56 -12.42 6.57 11.57
N ALA A 57 -13.13 5.46 11.77
CA ALA A 57 -14.49 5.29 11.28
C ALA A 57 -15.47 6.29 11.89
N GLU A 58 -15.34 6.61 13.17
CA GLU A 58 -16.15 7.63 13.86
C GLU A 58 -15.95 9.02 13.24
N VAL A 59 -14.70 9.39 12.96
CA VAL A 59 -14.37 10.67 12.30
C VAL A 59 -14.97 10.72 10.90
N LEU A 60 -14.83 9.66 10.11
CA LEU A 60 -15.39 9.61 8.75
C LEU A 60 -16.93 9.69 8.76
N LYS A 61 -17.59 8.94 9.65
CA LYS A 61 -19.06 8.96 9.80
C LYS A 61 -19.56 10.35 10.19
N LYS A 62 -18.88 11.00 11.14
CA LYS A 62 -19.21 12.36 11.55
C LYS A 62 -19.07 13.34 10.38
N SER A 63 -17.92 13.31 9.69
CA SER A 63 -17.66 14.19 8.55
C SER A 63 -18.66 13.99 7.40
N ALA A 64 -19.08 12.74 7.15
CA ALA A 64 -20.11 12.45 6.17
C ALA A 64 -21.48 13.00 6.61
N SER A 65 -21.86 12.80 7.88
CA SER A 65 -23.11 13.32 8.44
C SER A 65 -23.16 14.86 8.37
N ASP A 66 -22.08 15.54 8.73
CA ASP A 66 -21.99 17.01 8.71
C ASP A 66 -22.14 17.58 7.29
N LYS A 67 -21.96 16.76 6.25
CA LYS A 67 -22.07 17.12 4.83
C LYS A 67 -23.23 16.42 4.11
N ASN A 68 -24.18 15.85 4.83
CA ASN A 68 -25.29 15.08 4.26
C ASN A 68 -24.83 14.02 3.23
N ALA A 69 -23.60 13.53 3.33
CA ALA A 69 -23.02 12.51 2.46
C ALA A 69 -23.37 11.10 2.99
N GLN A 70 -23.52 10.15 2.05
CA GLN A 70 -23.83 8.76 2.38
C GLN A 70 -22.54 7.96 2.45
N ILE A 71 -22.12 7.52 3.65
CA ILE A 71 -20.94 6.69 3.81
C ILE A 71 -21.29 5.21 3.95
N SER A 72 -20.58 4.37 3.20
CA SER A 72 -20.66 2.91 3.27
C SER A 72 -19.25 2.32 3.43
N PHE A 73 -19.08 1.46 4.43
CA PHE A 73 -17.84 0.71 4.62
C PHE A 73 -17.91 -0.64 3.92
N VAL A 74 -16.75 -1.10 3.42
CA VAL A 74 -16.61 -2.47 2.95
C VAL A 74 -16.76 -3.40 4.16
N THR A 75 -17.54 -4.47 4.01
CA THR A 75 -17.79 -5.45 5.08
C THR A 75 -16.85 -6.66 4.95
N ASP A 76 -16.75 -7.44 6.03
CA ASP A 76 -15.95 -8.66 6.05
C ASP A 76 -16.48 -9.69 5.04
N GLU A 77 -17.81 -9.76 4.82
CA GLU A 77 -18.42 -10.64 3.82
C GLU A 77 -18.05 -10.22 2.40
N GLU A 78 -17.98 -8.91 2.13
CA GLU A 78 -17.54 -8.40 0.82
C GLU A 78 -16.07 -8.70 0.57
N ILE A 79 -15.21 -8.61 1.59
CA ILE A 79 -13.79 -8.97 1.51
C ILE A 79 -13.64 -10.47 1.27
N GLU A 80 -14.35 -11.30 2.03
CA GLU A 80 -14.32 -12.76 1.88
C GLU A 80 -14.76 -13.18 0.48
N ALA A 81 -15.81 -12.58 -0.06
CA ALA A 81 -16.27 -12.84 -1.43
C ALA A 81 -15.19 -12.53 -2.49
N ILE A 82 -14.29 -11.56 -2.23
CA ILE A 82 -13.17 -11.25 -3.12
C ILE A 82 -12.00 -12.21 -2.92
N SER A 83 -11.77 -12.72 -1.70
CA SER A 83 -10.65 -13.61 -1.39
C SER A 83 -10.63 -14.88 -2.27
N HIS A 84 -11.77 -15.29 -2.75
CA HIS A 84 -11.97 -16.45 -3.64
C HIS A 84 -11.89 -16.10 -5.14
N ARG A 85 -11.70 -14.83 -5.50
CA ARG A 85 -11.62 -14.39 -6.90
C ARG A 85 -10.17 -14.29 -7.37
N LYS A 86 -9.98 -14.44 -8.68
CA LYS A 86 -8.70 -14.16 -9.30
C LYS A 86 -8.52 -12.64 -9.43
N ILE A 87 -7.49 -12.11 -8.78
CA ILE A 87 -7.08 -10.69 -8.85
C ILE A 87 -5.75 -10.64 -9.61
N GLY A 88 -5.59 -9.66 -10.49
CA GLY A 88 -4.36 -9.45 -11.25
C GLY A 88 -3.20 -8.92 -10.40
N LEU A 89 -3.50 -8.21 -9.31
CA LEU A 89 -2.52 -7.68 -8.36
C LEU A 89 -2.22 -8.70 -7.26
N ALA A 90 -0.95 -8.96 -7.02
CA ALA A 90 -0.50 -9.78 -5.89
C ALA A 90 -0.53 -8.99 -4.57
N GLY A 91 -0.48 -9.70 -3.44
CA GLY A 91 -0.47 -9.09 -2.10
C GLY A 91 -1.80 -9.21 -1.36
N THR A 92 -1.70 -9.51 -0.06
CA THR A 92 -2.88 -9.76 0.78
C THR A 92 -3.77 -8.53 0.94
N TYR A 93 -3.18 -7.35 0.98
CA TYR A 93 -3.88 -6.06 1.08
C TYR A 93 -4.69 -5.71 -0.18
N GLN A 94 -4.38 -6.32 -1.32
CA GLN A 94 -5.13 -6.09 -2.56
C GLN A 94 -6.55 -6.66 -2.51
N ILE A 95 -6.83 -7.57 -1.59
CA ILE A 95 -8.18 -8.10 -1.40
C ILE A 95 -9.11 -7.01 -0.86
N GLU A 96 -8.66 -6.25 0.15
CA GLU A 96 -9.41 -5.11 0.71
C GLU A 96 -9.58 -4.00 -0.34
N ASN A 97 -8.48 -3.64 -1.04
CA ASN A 97 -8.51 -2.66 -2.13
C ASN A 97 -9.49 -3.06 -3.24
N ALA A 98 -9.49 -4.34 -3.66
CA ALA A 98 -10.37 -4.85 -4.69
C ALA A 98 -11.83 -4.85 -4.24
N ALA A 99 -12.13 -5.19 -2.99
CA ALA A 99 -13.48 -5.12 -2.43
C ALA A 99 -14.01 -3.66 -2.43
N CYS A 100 -13.16 -2.71 -2.05
CA CYS A 100 -13.49 -1.29 -2.07
C CYS A 100 -13.74 -0.78 -3.50
N ALA A 101 -12.89 -1.13 -4.44
CA ALA A 101 -13.04 -0.79 -5.85
C ALA A 101 -14.32 -1.38 -6.46
N LEU A 102 -14.62 -2.65 -6.15
CA LEU A 102 -15.80 -3.36 -6.61
C LEU A 102 -17.08 -2.74 -6.07
N LYS A 103 -17.15 -2.45 -4.78
CA LYS A 103 -18.27 -1.78 -4.13
C LYS A 103 -18.55 -0.42 -4.79
N THR A 104 -17.48 0.35 -5.03
CA THR A 104 -17.57 1.64 -5.71
C THR A 104 -18.10 1.48 -7.13
N ALA A 105 -17.52 0.57 -7.91
CA ALA A 105 -17.95 0.33 -9.29
C ALA A 105 -19.39 -0.12 -9.37
N LYS A 106 -19.83 -1.03 -8.48
CA LYS A 106 -21.19 -1.52 -8.42
C LYS A 106 -22.18 -0.38 -8.22
N ILE A 107 -22.00 0.45 -7.18
CA ILE A 107 -22.88 1.59 -6.90
C ILE A 107 -22.97 2.55 -8.09
N LEU A 108 -21.82 2.87 -8.71
CA LEU A 108 -21.79 3.80 -9.85
C LEU A 108 -22.46 3.24 -11.11
N LEU A 109 -22.30 1.94 -11.37
CA LEU A 109 -22.89 1.28 -12.55
C LEU A 109 -24.39 1.02 -12.37
N GLU A 110 -24.83 0.65 -11.15
CA GLU A 110 -26.24 0.56 -10.79
C GLU A 110 -26.96 1.91 -10.98
N ASN A 111 -26.36 3.00 -10.53
CA ASN A 111 -26.88 4.36 -10.72
C ASN A 111 -26.98 4.76 -12.19
N LYS A 112 -26.25 4.09 -13.09
CA LYS A 112 -26.38 4.24 -14.55
C LYS A 112 -27.38 3.26 -15.17
N GLY A 113 -28.08 2.46 -14.36
CA GLY A 113 -29.07 1.50 -14.82
C GLY A 113 -28.49 0.21 -15.42
N MET A 114 -27.22 -0.12 -15.13
CA MET A 114 -26.62 -1.35 -15.61
C MET A 114 -27.15 -2.55 -14.82
N PRO A 115 -27.55 -3.66 -15.48
CA PRO A 115 -28.01 -4.88 -14.80
C PRO A 115 -26.89 -5.54 -13.99
N ASP A 116 -27.22 -6.13 -12.83
CA ASP A 116 -26.28 -6.77 -11.90
C ASP A 116 -25.42 -7.84 -12.57
N GLU A 117 -25.99 -8.68 -13.44
CA GLU A 117 -25.26 -9.72 -14.16
C GLU A 117 -24.14 -9.12 -15.04
N GLN A 118 -24.42 -7.99 -15.68
CA GLN A 118 -23.46 -7.30 -16.52
C GLN A 118 -22.35 -6.65 -15.66
N ILE A 119 -22.72 -6.05 -14.53
CA ILE A 119 -21.78 -5.46 -13.56
C ILE A 119 -20.84 -6.54 -13.06
N GLU A 120 -21.37 -7.69 -12.63
CA GLU A 120 -20.58 -8.82 -12.12
C GLU A 120 -19.57 -9.32 -13.15
N LYS A 121 -19.99 -9.51 -14.40
CA LYS A 121 -19.12 -9.98 -15.49
C LYS A 121 -17.99 -8.99 -15.79
N ILE A 122 -18.29 -7.71 -15.91
CA ILE A 122 -17.31 -6.68 -16.26
C ILE A 122 -16.32 -6.50 -15.11
N THR A 123 -16.79 -6.44 -13.87
CA THR A 123 -15.92 -6.22 -12.70
C THR A 123 -15.05 -7.43 -12.42
N ALA A 124 -15.55 -8.65 -12.61
CA ALA A 124 -14.74 -9.86 -12.48
C ALA A 124 -13.60 -9.90 -13.49
N GLU A 125 -13.84 -9.48 -14.73
CA GLU A 125 -12.79 -9.43 -15.75
C GLU A 125 -11.80 -8.29 -15.48
N ALA A 126 -12.28 -7.11 -15.07
CA ALA A 126 -11.45 -5.97 -14.70
C ALA A 126 -10.47 -6.32 -13.57
N LEU A 127 -10.94 -7.01 -12.52
CA LEU A 127 -10.07 -7.45 -11.41
C LEU A 127 -8.92 -8.34 -11.86
N LYS A 128 -9.17 -9.25 -12.82
CA LYS A 128 -8.12 -10.14 -13.35
C LYS A 128 -7.07 -9.40 -14.18
N GLN A 129 -7.51 -8.38 -14.92
CA GLN A 129 -6.67 -7.63 -15.85
C GLN A 129 -5.98 -6.43 -15.20
N THR A 130 -6.37 -6.06 -13.99
CA THR A 130 -5.77 -4.92 -13.29
C THR A 130 -4.30 -5.21 -13.00
N VAL A 131 -3.44 -4.32 -13.46
CA VAL A 131 -2.00 -4.30 -13.18
C VAL A 131 -1.61 -2.93 -12.67
N TRP A 132 -0.67 -2.87 -11.76
CA TRP A 132 -0.13 -1.62 -11.25
C TRP A 132 1.36 -1.79 -10.95
N PRO A 133 2.23 -1.09 -11.66
CA PRO A 133 3.67 -1.20 -11.45
C PRO A 133 4.08 -0.93 -10.00
N GLY A 134 5.03 -1.71 -9.50
CA GLY A 134 5.55 -1.56 -8.14
C GLY A 134 4.57 -1.92 -7.02
N ARG A 135 3.61 -2.80 -7.27
CA ARG A 135 2.74 -3.38 -6.24
C ARG A 135 2.85 -4.90 -6.23
N MET A 136 3.74 -5.44 -5.41
CA MET A 136 4.07 -6.88 -5.36
C MET A 136 4.37 -7.43 -6.76
N GLU A 137 5.01 -6.64 -7.60
CA GLU A 137 5.28 -6.95 -8.99
C GLU A 137 6.53 -7.80 -9.12
N VAL A 138 6.41 -8.96 -9.77
CA VAL A 138 7.55 -9.81 -10.11
C VAL A 138 8.11 -9.35 -11.45
N LEU A 139 9.28 -8.71 -11.41
CA LEU A 139 9.98 -8.21 -12.60
C LEU A 139 10.76 -9.31 -13.32
N ALA A 140 11.27 -10.29 -12.56
CA ALA A 140 12.05 -11.40 -13.10
C ALA A 140 11.89 -12.66 -12.25
N ASP A 141 11.93 -13.82 -12.90
CA ASP A 141 11.87 -15.13 -12.24
C ASP A 141 13.27 -15.70 -11.94
N LYS A 142 14.26 -15.37 -12.78
CA LYS A 142 15.64 -15.87 -12.64
C LYS A 142 16.66 -14.81 -13.07
N PRO A 143 17.40 -14.22 -12.11
CA PRO A 143 17.18 -14.31 -10.66
C PRO A 143 15.82 -13.72 -10.28
N PHE A 144 15.17 -14.26 -9.26
CA PHE A 144 13.87 -13.76 -8.80
C PHE A 144 14.02 -12.33 -8.29
N LEU A 145 13.18 -11.42 -8.77
CA LEU A 145 13.11 -10.04 -8.34
C LEU A 145 11.65 -9.60 -8.24
N LEU A 146 11.24 -9.23 -7.03
CA LEU A 146 9.95 -8.62 -6.74
C LEU A 146 10.16 -7.19 -6.29
N VAL A 147 9.32 -6.28 -6.76
CA VAL A 147 9.31 -4.88 -6.34
C VAL A 147 7.98 -4.50 -5.69
N ASP A 148 8.06 -3.68 -4.64
CA ASP A 148 6.87 -3.13 -3.95
C ASP A 148 7.11 -1.70 -3.49
N GLY A 149 6.11 -0.84 -3.68
CA GLY A 149 6.16 0.57 -3.31
C GLY A 149 5.93 0.85 -1.82
N ALA A 150 6.06 -0.13 -0.94
CA ALA A 150 5.99 0.07 0.51
C ALA A 150 7.06 1.08 0.97
N HIS A 151 6.63 2.20 1.55
CA HIS A 151 7.49 3.32 1.90
C HIS A 151 7.18 3.95 3.28
N ASN A 152 6.32 3.30 4.05
CA ASN A 152 6.00 3.62 5.43
C ASN A 152 5.74 2.33 6.21
N SER A 153 5.61 2.40 7.52
CA SER A 153 5.44 1.22 8.38
C SER A 153 4.22 0.38 8.00
N ASN A 154 3.08 1.01 7.68
CA ASN A 154 1.86 0.28 7.28
C ASN A 154 2.06 -0.48 5.96
N GLY A 155 2.70 0.16 4.97
CA GLY A 155 3.04 -0.49 3.71
C GLY A 155 3.99 -1.67 3.91
N VAL A 156 4.98 -1.53 4.78
CA VAL A 156 5.93 -2.61 5.09
C VAL A 156 5.25 -3.76 5.85
N MET A 157 4.33 -3.48 6.77
CA MET A 157 3.50 -4.52 7.41
C MET A 157 2.67 -5.29 6.39
N ALA A 158 2.07 -4.60 5.42
CA ALA A 158 1.31 -5.23 4.34
C ALA A 158 2.19 -6.08 3.41
N LEU A 159 3.38 -5.58 3.06
CA LEU A 159 4.40 -6.31 2.31
C LEU A 159 4.83 -7.58 3.07
N LYS A 160 5.18 -7.46 4.36
CA LYS A 160 5.56 -8.58 5.22
C LYS A 160 4.49 -9.66 5.25
N SER A 161 3.25 -9.28 5.59
CA SER A 161 2.11 -10.21 5.62
C SER A 161 1.92 -10.94 4.29
N SER A 162 2.10 -10.23 3.18
CA SER A 162 2.01 -10.80 1.84
C SER A 162 3.14 -11.78 1.55
N LEU A 163 4.37 -11.44 1.92
CA LEU A 163 5.53 -12.32 1.75
C LEU A 163 5.40 -13.59 2.60
N GLU A 164 4.97 -13.48 3.87
CA GLU A 164 4.74 -14.62 4.76
C GLU A 164 3.67 -15.59 4.20
N LYS A 165 2.61 -15.04 3.60
CA LYS A 165 1.52 -15.85 3.01
C LYS A 165 1.92 -16.49 1.69
N LEU A 166 2.62 -15.76 0.82
CA LEU A 166 3.00 -16.24 -0.53
C LEU A 166 4.22 -17.15 -0.51
N TYR A 167 5.13 -16.95 0.44
CA TYR A 167 6.41 -17.65 0.55
C TYR A 167 6.68 -18.09 2.00
N PRO A 168 5.84 -19.00 2.54
CA PRO A 168 5.91 -19.38 3.95
C PRO A 168 7.27 -19.98 4.34
N GLY A 169 7.87 -19.45 5.40
CA GLY A 169 9.15 -19.92 5.94
C GLY A 169 10.39 -19.45 5.18
N GLU A 170 10.26 -18.66 4.12
CA GLU A 170 11.39 -18.15 3.37
C GLU A 170 12.02 -16.90 4.02
N LYS A 171 13.30 -16.70 3.71
CA LYS A 171 14.06 -15.48 4.02
C LYS A 171 14.49 -14.81 2.72
N PHE A 172 14.57 -13.49 2.74
CA PHE A 172 14.73 -12.68 1.54
C PHE A 172 16.01 -11.83 1.58
N VAL A 173 16.55 -11.58 0.41
CA VAL A 173 17.54 -10.51 0.20
C VAL A 173 16.76 -9.23 -0.08
N PHE A 174 16.81 -8.29 0.85
CA PHE A 174 16.08 -7.02 0.73
C PHE A 174 16.94 -5.93 0.12
N PHE A 175 16.47 -5.31 -0.95
CA PHE A 175 17.02 -4.09 -1.51
C PHE A 175 16.17 -2.92 -0.99
N MET A 176 16.80 -1.96 -0.31
CA MET A 176 16.08 -0.88 0.37
C MET A 176 16.66 0.50 0.07
N GLY A 177 15.81 1.37 -0.46
CA GLY A 177 16.08 2.80 -0.64
C GLY A 177 14.92 3.63 -0.12
N VAL A 178 15.17 4.62 0.74
CA VAL A 178 14.13 5.33 1.51
C VAL A 178 14.31 6.84 1.42
N MET A 179 13.20 7.59 1.52
CA MET A 179 13.21 9.04 1.69
C MET A 179 13.50 9.42 3.14
N ALA A 180 14.17 10.57 3.35
CA ALA A 180 14.63 11.01 4.67
C ALA A 180 13.50 11.39 5.64
N ASP A 181 12.30 11.67 5.12
CA ASP A 181 11.11 12.01 5.89
C ASP A 181 10.33 10.78 6.42
N LYS A 182 10.80 9.56 6.12
CA LYS A 182 10.12 8.32 6.51
C LYS A 182 10.72 7.73 7.79
N ASP A 183 9.88 7.03 8.54
CA ASP A 183 10.29 6.29 9.74
C ASP A 183 10.94 4.96 9.35
N TYR A 184 12.16 5.06 8.79
CA TYR A 184 12.90 3.87 8.36
C TYR A 184 13.25 2.91 9.52
N PRO A 185 13.44 3.35 10.77
CA PRO A 185 13.62 2.44 11.90
C PRO A 185 12.45 1.47 12.07
N LEU A 186 11.22 1.96 12.11
CA LEU A 186 10.03 1.11 12.21
C LEU A 186 9.87 0.22 10.98
N MET A 187 10.14 0.74 9.79
CA MET A 187 10.07 -0.05 8.54
C MET A 187 11.05 -1.24 8.58
N ILE A 188 12.28 -1.02 9.03
CA ILE A 188 13.29 -2.06 9.13
C ILE A 188 12.89 -3.08 10.20
N ASP A 189 12.55 -2.62 11.42
CA ASP A 189 12.20 -3.51 12.53
C ASP A 189 11.02 -4.43 12.18
N GLU A 190 10.05 -3.93 11.39
CA GLU A 190 8.91 -4.72 10.94
C GLU A 190 9.31 -5.85 9.99
N ILE A 191 10.14 -5.58 8.98
CA ILE A 191 10.52 -6.57 7.95
C ILE A 191 11.69 -7.47 8.36
N LEU A 192 12.44 -7.06 9.38
CA LEU A 192 13.66 -7.74 9.86
C LEU A 192 13.49 -9.24 10.07
N PRO A 193 12.36 -9.74 10.63
CA PRO A 193 12.13 -11.17 10.82
C PRO A 193 12.19 -11.99 9.53
N LEU A 194 11.99 -11.39 8.36
CA LEU A 194 12.04 -12.06 7.06
C LEU A 194 13.40 -11.88 6.36
N ALA A 195 14.30 -11.09 6.92
CA ALA A 195 15.58 -10.77 6.27
C ALA A 195 16.58 -11.93 6.37
N LYS A 196 17.21 -12.23 5.25
CA LYS A 196 18.49 -12.93 5.17
C LYS A 196 19.63 -11.93 5.24
N CYS A 197 19.56 -10.89 4.43
CA CYS A 197 20.45 -9.74 4.43
C CYS A 197 19.77 -8.53 3.78
N PHE A 198 20.41 -7.36 3.92
CA PHE A 198 20.01 -6.13 3.23
C PHE A 198 21.08 -5.64 2.29
N ILE A 199 20.61 -5.03 1.20
CA ILE A 199 21.42 -4.23 0.28
C ILE A 199 20.76 -2.86 0.22
N THR A 200 21.47 -1.83 0.70
CA THR A 200 20.90 -0.48 0.78
C THR A 200 21.47 0.39 -0.34
N VAL A 201 20.64 1.29 -0.82
CA VAL A 201 21.00 2.25 -1.87
C VAL A 201 20.41 3.62 -1.54
N THR A 202 21.09 4.68 -1.95
CA THR A 202 20.54 6.04 -1.88
C THR A 202 19.74 6.28 -3.16
N PRO A 203 18.39 6.48 -3.08
CA PRO A 203 17.60 6.83 -4.24
C PRO A 203 18.06 8.12 -4.92
N ASP A 204 17.84 8.24 -6.22
CA ASP A 204 18.16 9.47 -6.96
C ASP A 204 17.09 10.54 -6.71
N SER A 205 17.23 11.22 -5.58
CA SER A 205 16.31 12.27 -5.13
C SER A 205 16.97 13.14 -4.08
N ASP A 206 16.77 14.45 -4.12
CA ASP A 206 17.21 15.40 -3.09
C ASP A 206 16.62 15.10 -1.70
N ARG A 207 15.55 14.32 -1.64
CA ARG A 207 14.90 13.88 -0.41
C ARG A 207 15.36 12.52 0.09
N ALA A 208 16.30 11.90 -0.60
CA ALA A 208 16.76 10.55 -0.25
C ALA A 208 17.46 10.51 1.10
N LEU A 209 17.24 9.43 1.84
CA LEU A 209 18.06 9.10 2.99
C LEU A 209 19.39 8.51 2.52
N ASP A 210 20.53 9.01 3.05
CA ASP A 210 21.83 8.40 2.80
C ASP A 210 21.80 6.91 3.26
N SER A 211 22.08 6.01 2.33
CA SER A 211 22.10 4.56 2.56
C SER A 211 23.04 4.13 3.69
N LYS A 212 24.07 4.91 4.02
CA LYS A 212 24.97 4.65 5.15
C LYS A 212 24.23 4.66 6.49
N LYS A 213 23.19 5.51 6.65
CA LYS A 213 22.36 5.51 7.85
C LYS A 213 21.54 4.21 7.99
N LEU A 214 21.04 3.69 6.87
CA LEU A 214 20.37 2.38 6.84
C LEU A 214 21.37 1.27 7.23
N VAL A 215 22.59 1.30 6.69
CA VAL A 215 23.64 0.33 7.02
C VAL A 215 23.94 0.32 8.52
N GLU A 216 24.16 1.48 9.11
CA GLU A 216 24.44 1.61 10.54
C GLU A 216 23.30 1.02 11.38
N PHE A 217 22.08 1.39 11.07
CA PHE A 217 20.89 0.95 11.80
C PHE A 217 20.67 -0.57 11.69
N ILE A 218 20.80 -1.16 10.49
CA ILE A 218 20.60 -2.59 10.24
C ILE A 218 21.73 -3.41 10.89
N ARG A 219 22.98 -2.94 10.79
CA ARG A 219 24.14 -3.61 11.40
C ARG A 219 24.00 -3.73 12.92
N ASN A 220 23.47 -2.68 13.57
CA ASN A 220 23.24 -2.69 15.03
C ASN A 220 22.18 -3.72 15.45
N ARG A 221 21.41 -4.28 14.50
CA ARG A 221 20.45 -5.38 14.72
C ARG A 221 21.00 -6.76 14.39
N GLY A 222 22.29 -6.83 14.06
CA GLY A 222 23.00 -8.10 13.83
C GLY A 222 22.70 -8.77 12.48
N ILE A 223 22.11 -8.03 11.52
CA ILE A 223 21.84 -8.55 10.16
C ILE A 223 22.93 -8.09 9.20
N GLU A 224 23.34 -9.01 8.30
CA GLU A 224 24.26 -8.66 7.21
C GLU A 224 23.68 -7.56 6.33
N VAL A 225 24.49 -6.53 6.05
CA VAL A 225 24.07 -5.42 5.21
C VAL A 225 25.22 -4.91 4.35
N LYS A 226 24.94 -4.66 3.08
CA LYS A 226 25.85 -4.04 2.10
C LYS A 226 25.25 -2.72 1.63
N CYS A 227 26.13 -1.80 1.22
CA CYS A 227 25.73 -0.53 0.64
C CYS A 227 26.17 -0.48 -0.82
N LEU A 228 25.24 -0.13 -1.72
CA LEU A 228 25.58 0.16 -3.11
C LEU A 228 25.87 1.64 -3.31
N MET A 229 26.83 1.91 -4.18
CA MET A 229 27.17 3.29 -4.57
C MET A 229 26.23 3.83 -5.62
N HIS A 230 25.76 2.97 -6.54
CA HIS A 230 24.85 3.34 -7.61
C HIS A 230 23.69 2.36 -7.69
N ILE A 231 22.50 2.90 -8.01
CA ILE A 231 21.28 2.10 -8.17
C ILE A 231 21.41 1.10 -9.34
N SER A 232 22.17 1.45 -10.37
CA SER A 232 22.45 0.57 -11.52
C SER A 232 23.14 -0.75 -11.14
N ASP A 233 23.87 -0.76 -10.03
CA ASP A 233 24.64 -1.93 -9.59
C ASP A 233 23.75 -3.01 -8.92
N ILE A 234 22.47 -2.73 -8.74
CA ILE A 234 21.50 -3.65 -8.14
C ILE A 234 21.48 -4.99 -8.87
N PHE A 235 21.48 -4.96 -10.21
CA PHE A 235 21.36 -6.17 -11.02
C PHE A 235 22.54 -7.13 -10.84
N ASP A 236 23.74 -6.59 -10.58
CA ASP A 236 24.93 -7.38 -10.30
C ASP A 236 24.92 -8.00 -8.88
N MET A 237 24.04 -7.50 -8.01
CA MET A 237 23.92 -7.93 -6.61
C MET A 237 22.73 -8.86 -6.36
N LEU A 238 21.93 -9.16 -7.39
CA LEU A 238 20.83 -10.08 -7.23
C LEU A 238 21.32 -11.49 -6.87
N SER A 239 20.79 -12.03 -5.78
CA SER A 239 21.04 -13.43 -5.42
C SER A 239 20.43 -14.35 -6.49
N SER A 240 21.21 -15.30 -6.98
CA SER A 240 20.73 -16.31 -7.93
C SER A 240 19.98 -17.47 -7.27
N THR A 241 20.07 -17.59 -5.94
CA THR A 241 19.52 -18.69 -5.15
C THR A 241 18.39 -18.25 -4.22
N ASP A 242 18.38 -16.99 -3.81
CA ASP A 242 17.39 -16.44 -2.89
C ASP A 242 16.43 -15.50 -3.63
N LYS A 243 15.27 -15.25 -3.06
CA LYS A 243 14.35 -14.26 -3.58
C LYS A 243 14.80 -12.85 -3.20
N ASN A 244 14.90 -11.98 -4.19
CA ASN A 244 15.27 -10.58 -4.05
C ASN A 244 13.99 -9.73 -4.01
N ILE A 245 13.87 -8.86 -3.00
CA ILE A 245 12.72 -7.98 -2.80
C ILE A 245 13.21 -6.54 -2.71
N ALA A 246 12.76 -5.67 -3.63
CA ALA A 246 13.10 -4.25 -3.62
C ALA A 246 11.90 -3.42 -3.11
N PHE A 247 12.15 -2.55 -2.12
CA PHE A 247 11.12 -1.70 -1.51
C PHE A 247 11.71 -0.46 -0.84
N GLY A 248 10.85 0.42 -0.34
CA GLY A 248 11.21 1.57 0.52
C GLY A 248 10.85 2.92 -0.10
N SER A 249 10.74 3.03 -1.41
CA SER A 249 10.29 4.24 -2.10
C SER A 249 9.93 3.96 -3.55
N LEU A 250 8.89 4.62 -4.06
CA LEU A 250 8.56 4.62 -5.50
C LEU A 250 9.61 5.32 -6.36
N TYR A 251 10.49 6.14 -5.77
CA TYR A 251 11.64 6.74 -6.46
C TYR A 251 12.83 5.78 -6.59
N PHE A 252 12.72 4.62 -5.95
CA PHE A 252 13.77 3.62 -5.92
C PHE A 252 13.46 2.40 -6.79
N ILE A 253 12.21 1.93 -6.80
CA ILE A 253 11.76 0.74 -7.53
C ILE A 253 11.37 1.02 -8.96
#